data_c8bdcf524448691b37c052a23fffb476
#
_entry.id   c8bdcf524448691b37c052a23fffb476
#
_cell.length_a   1.000
_cell.length_b   1.000
_cell.length_c   1.000
_cell.angle_alpha   90.00
_cell.angle_beta   90.00
_cell.angle_gamma   90.00
#
_symmetry.space_group_name_H-M   'P 1'
#
loop_
_entity.id
_entity.type
_entity.pdbx_description
1 polymer ?
#
loop_
_entity_poly.entity_id
_entity_poly.type
_entity_poly.pdbx_seq_one_letter_code
_entity_poly.pdbx_strand_id
1 'polypeptide(L)'
;MRGKKVKQLRAQTARKEAAVIAGLSQWWDGHKDDYTYAACILVARITTDVLTHFKIPHRVVPVKVNAMNPQRFDRISNLAEGDDGMEFRDGEYSVGANDGSLNERGFGGHLIIVTSNDCVVDLTNYQFDRPEHDIVTGDSVRVSKVAGIFHDFVVGKEVRLQLDSGMLLYWAIDTDIYRDSPDWRLSRQLSQEAIGAISNALAMKKANA
;
A
#
# COMPACT_ATOMS: atom_id res chain seq x y z
N MET A 1 -4.73 27.24 -25.87
CA MET A 1 -5.91 26.39 -25.61
C MET A 1 -5.56 24.91 -25.25
N ARG A 2 -4.55 24.30 -25.85
CA ARG A 2 -4.13 22.90 -25.53
C ARG A 2 -3.80 22.65 -24.04
N GLY A 3 -3.09 23.55 -23.37
CA GLY A 3 -2.66 23.38 -21.97
C GLY A 3 -3.80 23.33 -20.95
N LYS A 4 -4.87 24.12 -21.12
CA LYS A 4 -6.06 24.11 -20.24
C LYS A 4 -6.79 22.76 -20.30
N LYS A 5 -6.96 22.22 -21.52
CA LYS A 5 -7.66 20.93 -21.74
C LYS A 5 -6.90 19.75 -21.13
N VAL A 6 -5.56 19.74 -21.25
CA VAL A 6 -4.69 18.72 -20.63
C VAL A 6 -4.76 18.80 -19.10
N LYS A 7 -4.71 20.01 -18.52
CA LYS A 7 -4.83 20.19 -17.07
C LYS A 7 -6.18 19.72 -16.51
N GLN A 8 -7.27 20.01 -17.24
CA GLN A 8 -8.61 19.55 -16.86
C GLN A 8 -8.72 18.03 -16.92
N LEU A 9 -8.18 17.37 -17.97
CA LEU A 9 -8.20 15.93 -18.10
C LEU A 9 -7.42 15.24 -16.98
N ARG A 10 -6.22 15.73 -16.65
CA ARG A 10 -5.43 15.21 -15.52
C ARG A 10 -6.16 15.35 -14.19
N ALA A 11 -6.78 16.50 -13.93
CA ALA A 11 -7.57 16.70 -12.71
C ALA A 11 -8.78 15.77 -12.63
N GLN A 12 -9.45 15.50 -13.75
CA GLN A 12 -10.56 14.57 -13.80
C GLN A 12 -10.11 13.13 -13.56
N THR A 13 -8.97 12.71 -14.13
CA THR A 13 -8.39 11.39 -13.90
C THR A 13 -7.99 11.21 -12.43
N ALA A 14 -7.33 12.20 -11.83
CA ALA A 14 -6.96 12.15 -10.42
C ALA A 14 -8.18 12.08 -9.49
N ARG A 15 -9.26 12.83 -9.78
CA ARG A 15 -10.52 12.74 -9.01
C ARG A 15 -11.18 11.37 -9.13
N LYS A 16 -11.19 10.79 -10.33
CA LYS A 16 -11.72 9.43 -10.55
C LYS A 16 -10.93 8.41 -9.75
N GLU A 17 -9.59 8.47 -9.82
CA GLU A 17 -8.70 7.58 -9.08
C GLU A 17 -8.94 7.68 -7.58
N ALA A 18 -8.95 8.89 -7.02
CA ALA A 18 -9.21 9.10 -5.60
C ALA A 18 -10.57 8.53 -5.17
N ALA A 19 -11.60 8.68 -5.99
CA ALA A 19 -12.93 8.14 -5.69
C ALA A 19 -12.98 6.61 -5.74
N VAL A 20 -12.24 5.98 -6.67
CA VAL A 20 -12.14 4.52 -6.77
C VAL A 20 -11.34 3.96 -5.58
N ILE A 21 -10.21 4.59 -5.23
CA ILE A 21 -9.39 4.15 -4.09
C ILE A 21 -10.18 4.29 -2.79
N ALA A 22 -10.90 5.40 -2.58
CA ALA A 22 -11.75 5.58 -1.41
C ALA A 22 -12.87 4.54 -1.32
N GLY A 23 -13.49 4.19 -2.46
CA GLY A 23 -14.49 3.13 -2.50
C GLY A 23 -13.91 1.76 -2.20
N LEU A 24 -12.71 1.48 -2.70
CA LEU A 24 -12.00 0.23 -2.43
C LEU A 24 -11.60 0.12 -0.95
N SER A 25 -11.12 1.21 -0.37
CA SER A 25 -10.84 1.33 1.05
C SER A 25 -12.05 0.99 1.90
N GLN A 26 -13.17 1.67 1.65
CA GLN A 26 -14.41 1.44 2.37
C GLN A 26 -14.91 0.00 2.22
N TRP A 27 -14.80 -0.59 1.03
CA TRP A 27 -15.15 -1.98 0.79
C TRP A 27 -14.26 -2.92 1.61
N TRP A 28 -12.92 -2.69 1.59
CA TRP A 28 -11.98 -3.50 2.34
C TRP A 28 -12.17 -3.38 3.85
N ASP A 29 -12.43 -2.20 4.38
CA ASP A 29 -12.71 -1.99 5.81
C ASP A 29 -13.89 -2.83 6.31
N GLY A 30 -14.86 -3.12 5.45
CA GLY A 30 -15.98 -4.02 5.76
C GLY A 30 -15.64 -5.52 5.66
N HIS A 31 -14.44 -5.88 5.17
CA HIS A 31 -14.06 -7.28 4.91
C HIS A 31 -12.78 -7.72 5.63
N LYS A 32 -11.96 -6.76 6.10
CA LYS A 32 -10.62 -7.05 6.63
C LYS A 32 -10.60 -7.99 7.83
N ASP A 33 -11.64 -7.97 8.64
CA ASP A 33 -11.75 -8.78 9.85
C ASP A 33 -11.96 -10.28 9.56
N ASP A 34 -12.38 -10.61 8.34
CA ASP A 34 -12.48 -11.99 7.85
C ASP A 34 -11.11 -12.60 7.49
N TYR A 35 -10.05 -11.76 7.45
CA TYR A 35 -8.71 -12.13 6.97
C TYR A 35 -7.66 -11.77 8.02
N THR A 36 -7.27 -12.73 8.84
CA THR A 36 -6.44 -12.50 10.03
C THR A 36 -4.94 -12.39 9.78
N TYR A 37 -4.41 -12.94 8.67
CA TYR A 37 -2.97 -12.90 8.39
C TYR A 37 -2.66 -12.90 6.89
N ALA A 38 -1.57 -12.21 6.53
CA ALA A 38 -0.95 -12.23 5.20
C ALA A 38 -1.89 -11.81 4.04
N ALA A 39 -2.90 -10.98 4.30
CA ALA A 39 -3.86 -10.55 3.29
C ALA A 39 -3.25 -9.66 2.18
N CYS A 40 -1.96 -9.30 2.26
CA CYS A 40 -1.34 -8.37 1.31
C CYS A 40 -1.40 -8.88 -0.14
N ILE A 41 -1.24 -10.20 -0.38
CA ILE A 41 -1.34 -10.79 -1.71
C ILE A 41 -2.78 -10.70 -2.25
N LEU A 42 -3.76 -11.15 -1.46
CA LEU A 42 -5.17 -11.11 -1.81
C LEU A 42 -5.62 -9.69 -2.14
N VAL A 43 -5.29 -8.76 -1.24
CA VAL A 43 -5.71 -7.36 -1.35
C VAL A 43 -5.01 -6.65 -2.51
N ALA A 44 -3.73 -6.91 -2.75
CA ALA A 44 -3.02 -6.39 -3.91
C ALA A 44 -3.64 -6.90 -5.22
N ARG A 45 -4.08 -8.17 -5.26
CA ARG A 45 -4.78 -8.72 -6.41
C ARG A 45 -6.13 -8.05 -6.64
N ILE A 46 -6.97 -7.93 -5.61
CA ILE A 46 -8.26 -7.25 -5.69
C ILE A 46 -8.08 -5.80 -6.15
N THR A 47 -7.14 -5.09 -5.55
CA THR A 47 -6.79 -3.71 -5.92
C THR A 47 -6.40 -3.60 -7.39
N THR A 48 -5.54 -4.51 -7.87
CA THR A 48 -5.12 -4.59 -9.28
C THR A 48 -6.32 -4.77 -10.22
N ASP A 49 -7.22 -5.70 -9.91
CA ASP A 49 -8.41 -5.98 -10.74
C ASP A 49 -9.36 -4.78 -10.76
N VAL A 50 -9.59 -4.14 -9.62
CA VAL A 50 -10.42 -2.92 -9.49
C VAL A 50 -9.81 -1.78 -10.30
N LEU A 51 -8.54 -1.45 -10.12
CA LEU A 51 -7.90 -0.36 -10.84
C LEU A 51 -7.86 -0.62 -12.36
N THR A 52 -7.65 -1.88 -12.77
CA THR A 52 -7.74 -2.30 -14.18
C THR A 52 -9.14 -2.07 -14.75
N HIS A 53 -10.19 -2.49 -14.04
CA HIS A 53 -11.58 -2.28 -14.45
C HIS A 53 -11.88 -0.79 -14.66
N PHE A 54 -11.45 0.05 -13.75
CA PHE A 54 -11.64 1.49 -13.86
C PHE A 54 -10.63 2.21 -14.77
N LYS A 55 -9.74 1.46 -15.45
CA LYS A 55 -8.71 1.99 -16.37
C LYS A 55 -7.78 3.00 -15.71
N ILE A 56 -7.37 2.73 -14.48
CA ILE A 56 -6.37 3.50 -13.74
C ILE A 56 -5.03 2.81 -13.90
N PRO A 57 -4.03 3.42 -14.56
CA PRO A 57 -2.72 2.81 -14.74
C PRO A 57 -2.04 2.66 -13.38
N HIS A 58 -1.54 1.45 -13.13
CA HIS A 58 -0.92 1.09 -11.85
C HIS A 58 0.09 -0.05 -12.06
N ARG A 59 0.86 -0.31 -11.03
CA ARG A 59 1.73 -1.49 -10.93
C ARG A 59 1.75 -2.03 -9.51
N VAL A 60 1.89 -3.33 -9.38
CA VAL A 60 2.19 -4.02 -8.12
C VAL A 60 3.68 -3.87 -7.87
N VAL A 61 4.05 -3.51 -6.67
CA VAL A 61 5.44 -3.43 -6.25
C VAL A 61 5.63 -4.32 -5.03
N PRO A 62 6.37 -5.43 -5.17
CA PRO A 62 6.81 -6.21 -4.02
C PRO A 62 7.89 -5.41 -3.26
N VAL A 63 7.78 -5.39 -1.95
CA VAL A 63 8.65 -4.62 -1.08
C VAL A 63 9.07 -5.42 0.14
N LYS A 64 10.26 -5.13 0.66
CA LYS A 64 10.53 -5.27 2.08
C LYS A 64 9.89 -4.09 2.77
N VAL A 65 9.38 -4.29 3.97
CA VAL A 65 8.74 -3.25 4.76
C VAL A 65 9.24 -3.29 6.18
N ASN A 66 9.43 -2.13 6.77
CA ASN A 66 9.73 -1.97 8.18
C ASN A 66 8.97 -0.77 8.74
N ALA A 67 8.14 -1.01 9.75
CA ALA A 67 7.52 0.02 10.55
C ALA A 67 8.34 0.20 11.83
N MET A 68 8.70 1.44 12.13
CA MET A 68 9.54 1.80 13.27
C MET A 68 8.84 2.82 14.13
N ASN A 69 8.98 2.70 15.45
CA ASN A 69 8.56 3.76 16.34
C ASN A 69 9.47 5.01 16.22
N PRO A 70 9.04 6.18 16.71
CA PRO A 70 9.81 7.42 16.56
C PRO A 70 11.23 7.32 17.08
N GLN A 71 11.44 6.69 18.24
CA GLN A 71 12.78 6.55 18.85
C GLN A 71 13.74 5.76 17.97
N ARG A 72 13.27 4.63 17.42
CA ARG A 72 14.06 3.81 16.51
C ARG A 72 14.37 4.55 15.22
N PHE A 73 13.38 5.21 14.64
CA PHE A 73 13.54 5.97 13.40
C PHE A 73 14.52 7.13 13.57
N ASP A 74 14.40 7.90 14.64
CA ASP A 74 15.30 9.04 14.93
C ASP A 74 16.75 8.57 15.07
N ARG A 75 16.99 7.47 15.80
CA ARG A 75 18.33 6.92 15.91
C ARG A 75 18.90 6.43 14.58
N ILE A 76 18.12 5.61 13.84
CA ILE A 76 18.55 5.08 12.54
C ILE A 76 18.84 6.20 11.53
N SER A 77 18.08 7.28 11.59
CA SER A 77 18.27 8.45 10.71
C SER A 77 19.52 9.28 11.05
N ASN A 78 20.04 9.12 12.27
CA ASN A 78 21.18 9.86 12.81
C ASN A 78 22.34 8.94 13.27
N LEU A 79 22.49 7.78 12.63
CA LEU A 79 23.56 6.84 12.96
C LEU A 79 24.93 7.50 12.80
N ALA A 80 25.79 7.25 13.78
CA ALA A 80 27.21 7.60 13.67
C ALA A 80 27.90 6.73 12.61
N GLU A 81 28.96 7.25 12.02
CA GLU A 81 29.80 6.50 11.09
C GLU A 81 30.31 5.20 11.75
N GLY A 82 30.01 4.04 11.13
CA GLY A 82 30.38 2.72 11.62
C GLY A 82 29.33 2.03 12.51
N ASP A 83 28.21 2.67 12.86
CA ASP A 83 27.07 2.03 13.51
C ASP A 83 26.12 1.48 12.42
N ASP A 84 25.91 0.17 12.39
CA ASP A 84 25.02 -0.49 11.43
C ASP A 84 23.53 -0.40 11.83
N GLY A 85 23.25 0.11 13.02
CA GLY A 85 21.89 0.25 13.53
C GLY A 85 21.18 -1.05 13.86
N MET A 86 21.85 -2.19 13.85
CA MET A 86 21.22 -3.50 14.06
C MET A 86 20.76 -3.72 15.50
N GLU A 87 21.50 -3.19 16.48
CA GLU A 87 21.12 -3.29 17.89
C GLU A 87 19.91 -2.42 18.21
N PHE A 88 19.05 -2.89 19.10
CA PHE A 88 17.93 -2.15 19.64
C PHE A 88 18.32 -1.57 21.00
N ARG A 89 17.98 -0.31 21.23
CA ARG A 89 18.09 0.34 22.53
C ARG A 89 16.76 0.25 23.28
N ASP A 90 16.78 0.53 24.57
CA ASP A 90 15.58 0.55 25.39
C ASP A 90 14.54 1.53 24.82
N GLY A 91 13.31 1.08 24.71
CA GLY A 91 12.21 1.83 24.12
C GLY A 91 12.15 1.83 22.57
N GLU A 92 13.15 1.30 21.87
CA GLU A 92 13.11 1.15 20.41
C GLU A 92 12.33 -0.09 19.99
N TYR A 93 11.55 0.05 18.94
CA TYR A 93 10.78 -1.06 18.36
C TYR A 93 10.67 -0.94 16.85
N SER A 94 10.66 -2.08 16.18
CA SER A 94 10.28 -2.17 14.77
C SER A 94 9.62 -3.51 14.45
N VAL A 95 8.75 -3.51 13.45
CA VAL A 95 8.10 -4.69 12.90
C VAL A 95 8.13 -4.63 11.38
N GLY A 96 8.31 -5.77 10.72
CA GLY A 96 8.39 -5.77 9.26
C GLY A 96 8.28 -7.14 8.62
N ALA A 97 8.31 -7.13 7.28
CA ALA A 97 8.35 -8.30 6.41
C ALA A 97 9.51 -8.13 5.42
N ASN A 98 10.57 -8.92 5.56
CA ASN A 98 11.87 -8.57 5.01
C ASN A 98 12.55 -9.67 4.17
N ASP A 99 12.01 -10.89 4.05
CA ASP A 99 12.70 -11.96 3.33
C ASP A 99 12.27 -12.11 1.86
N GLY A 100 11.05 -11.66 1.52
CA GLY A 100 10.55 -11.72 0.15
C GLY A 100 10.27 -13.13 -0.37
N SER A 101 10.32 -14.15 0.48
CA SER A 101 10.05 -15.55 0.13
C SER A 101 8.56 -15.88 0.17
N LEU A 102 8.16 -16.96 -0.48
CA LEU A 102 6.83 -17.57 -0.33
C LEU A 102 7.00 -18.93 0.34
N ASN A 103 6.35 -19.12 1.47
CA ASN A 103 6.37 -20.37 2.23
C ASN A 103 4.97 -20.73 2.75
N GLU A 104 4.84 -21.77 3.55
CA GLU A 104 3.57 -22.24 4.11
C GLU A 104 2.85 -21.18 4.98
N ARG A 105 3.59 -20.21 5.52
CA ARG A 105 3.04 -19.08 6.31
C ARG A 105 2.63 -17.89 5.46
N GLY A 106 2.86 -17.93 4.14
CA GLY A 106 2.56 -16.87 3.21
C GLY A 106 3.82 -16.17 2.65
N PHE A 107 3.66 -14.94 2.19
CA PHE A 107 4.71 -14.14 1.59
C PHE A 107 5.48 -13.37 2.67
N GLY A 108 6.78 -13.61 2.80
CA GLY A 108 7.65 -12.97 3.78
C GLY A 108 8.03 -11.51 3.45
N GLY A 109 7.55 -10.99 2.32
CA GLY A 109 7.57 -9.59 1.95
C GLY A 109 6.21 -8.92 2.11
N HIS A 110 6.03 -7.79 1.43
CA HIS A 110 4.77 -7.06 1.39
C HIS A 110 4.47 -6.61 -0.04
N LEU A 111 3.20 -6.34 -0.35
CA LEU A 111 2.78 -5.86 -1.66
C LEU A 111 2.08 -4.51 -1.51
N ILE A 112 2.56 -3.54 -2.27
CA ILE A 112 1.90 -2.26 -2.42
C ILE A 112 1.53 -2.01 -3.87
N ILE A 113 0.58 -1.12 -4.08
CA ILE A 113 0.20 -0.65 -5.43
C ILE A 113 0.68 0.78 -5.61
N VAL A 114 1.27 1.04 -6.77
CA VAL A 114 1.65 2.41 -7.15
C VAL A 114 0.89 2.79 -8.40
N THR A 115 0.21 3.94 -8.37
CA THR A 115 -0.59 4.44 -9.50
C THR A 115 0.16 5.48 -10.32
N SER A 116 -0.28 5.70 -11.56
CA SER A 116 0.33 6.70 -12.46
C SER A 116 0.16 8.15 -12.00
N ASN A 117 -0.63 8.41 -10.98
CA ASN A 117 -0.73 9.72 -10.32
C ASN A 117 0.16 9.81 -9.07
N ASP A 118 1.19 8.96 -8.99
CA ASP A 118 2.15 8.93 -7.89
C ASP A 118 1.53 8.64 -6.50
N CYS A 119 0.45 7.86 -6.46
CA CYS A 119 -0.11 7.40 -5.20
C CYS A 119 0.43 6.01 -4.82
N VAL A 120 0.85 5.88 -3.58
CA VAL A 120 1.08 4.59 -2.91
C VAL A 120 -0.22 4.17 -2.25
N VAL A 121 -0.69 2.98 -2.58
CA VAL A 121 -1.90 2.38 -2.00
C VAL A 121 -1.50 1.10 -1.29
N ASP A 122 -1.65 1.11 0.01
CA ASP A 122 -1.45 -0.04 0.89
C ASP A 122 -2.67 -0.21 1.77
N LEU A 123 -3.51 -1.18 1.44
CA LEU A 123 -4.74 -1.47 2.16
C LEU A 123 -4.52 -2.40 3.37
N THR A 124 -3.29 -2.84 3.56
CA THR A 124 -2.93 -3.81 4.60
C THR A 124 -1.85 -3.31 5.55
N ASN A 125 -1.55 -2.01 5.53
CA ASN A 125 -0.56 -1.40 6.42
C ASN A 125 -0.90 -1.55 7.92
N TYR A 126 -2.19 -1.72 8.27
CA TYR A 126 -2.63 -2.02 9.63
C TYR A 126 -1.99 -3.28 10.23
N GLN A 127 -1.48 -4.19 9.39
CA GLN A 127 -0.73 -5.37 9.85
C GLN A 127 0.53 -5.02 10.63
N PHE A 128 1.05 -3.80 10.45
CA PHE A 128 2.21 -3.27 11.15
C PHE A 128 1.85 -2.40 12.36
N ASP A 129 0.56 -2.26 12.67
CA ASP A 129 0.09 -1.49 13.82
C ASP A 129 0.55 -2.14 15.13
N ARG A 130 1.20 -1.37 15.98
CA ARG A 130 1.71 -1.79 17.31
C ARG A 130 1.61 -0.58 18.26
N PRO A 131 0.39 -0.17 18.63
CA PRO A 131 0.19 1.02 19.44
C PRO A 131 0.86 0.92 20.81
N GLU A 132 1.01 -0.31 21.35
CA GLU A 132 1.75 -0.59 22.58
C GLU A 132 3.24 -0.29 22.47
N HIS A 133 3.78 -0.17 21.27
CA HIS A 133 5.16 0.18 20.95
C HIS A 133 5.27 1.52 20.21
N ASP A 134 4.24 2.34 20.25
CA ASP A 134 4.21 3.66 19.61
C ASP A 134 4.40 3.59 18.07
N ILE A 135 3.85 2.53 17.44
CA ILE A 135 3.68 2.44 15.99
C ILE A 135 2.19 2.48 15.69
N VAL A 136 1.71 3.61 15.20
CA VAL A 136 0.31 3.83 14.86
C VAL A 136 0.20 4.13 13.38
N THR A 137 -0.32 3.15 12.62
CA THR A 137 -0.41 3.24 11.16
C THR A 137 -1.54 4.15 10.69
N GLY A 138 -2.47 4.50 11.57
CA GLY A 138 -3.66 5.27 11.26
C GLY A 138 -4.72 4.43 10.56
N ASP A 139 -5.40 5.03 9.59
CA ASP A 139 -6.43 4.33 8.82
C ASP A 139 -5.88 3.05 8.19
N SER A 140 -6.74 2.03 8.09
CA SER A 140 -6.42 0.73 7.47
C SER A 140 -5.99 0.83 6.00
N VAL A 141 -6.11 2.02 5.43
CA VAL A 141 -5.72 2.31 4.05
C VAL A 141 -4.71 3.42 4.01
N ARG A 142 -3.48 3.07 3.61
CA ARG A 142 -2.46 4.07 3.36
C ARG A 142 -2.51 4.52 1.92
N VAL A 143 -2.89 5.78 1.69
CA VAL A 143 -2.79 6.44 0.39
C VAL A 143 -1.88 7.64 0.56
N SER A 144 -0.66 7.53 0.05
CA SER A 144 0.33 8.62 0.12
C SER A 144 0.71 9.04 -1.29
N LYS A 145 0.81 10.34 -1.48
CA LYS A 145 1.29 10.90 -2.75
C LYS A 145 2.79 11.18 -2.65
N VAL A 146 3.57 10.45 -3.45
CA VAL A 146 5.03 10.58 -3.49
C VAL A 146 5.46 10.91 -4.90
N ALA A 147 5.94 12.12 -5.13
CA ALA A 147 6.25 12.59 -6.47
C ALA A 147 7.26 11.68 -7.20
N GLY A 148 6.95 11.31 -8.44
CA GLY A 148 7.81 10.47 -9.28
C GLY A 148 7.77 8.98 -8.97
N ILE A 149 7.09 8.54 -7.90
CA ILE A 149 7.16 7.15 -7.41
C ILE A 149 6.74 6.12 -8.47
N PHE A 150 5.82 6.48 -9.35
CA PHE A 150 5.36 5.54 -10.38
C PHE A 150 6.48 5.06 -11.30
N HIS A 151 7.43 5.93 -11.62
CA HIS A 151 8.57 5.64 -12.49
C HIS A 151 9.85 5.31 -11.71
N ASP A 152 10.06 6.00 -10.58
CA ASP A 152 11.36 6.03 -9.90
C ASP A 152 11.48 5.00 -8.78
N PHE A 153 10.37 4.41 -8.31
CA PHE A 153 10.40 3.37 -7.28
C PHE A 153 10.71 2.01 -7.89
N VAL A 154 11.97 1.78 -8.17
CA VAL A 154 12.53 0.56 -8.73
C VAL A 154 13.32 -0.20 -7.67
N VAL A 155 13.72 -1.44 -7.98
CA VAL A 155 14.52 -2.31 -7.10
C VAL A 155 15.69 -1.56 -6.45
N GLY A 156 15.83 -1.73 -5.16
CA GLY A 156 16.87 -1.07 -4.36
C GLY A 156 16.55 0.38 -3.96
N LYS A 157 15.40 0.92 -4.37
CA LYS A 157 14.94 2.24 -3.92
C LYS A 157 14.09 2.11 -2.66
N GLU A 158 14.22 3.12 -1.81
CA GLU A 158 13.46 3.27 -0.57
C GLU A 158 12.40 4.37 -0.70
N VAL A 159 11.26 4.14 -0.07
CA VAL A 159 10.23 5.15 0.16
C VAL A 159 9.88 5.18 1.63
N ARG A 160 9.83 6.38 2.21
CA ARG A 160 9.47 6.65 3.60
C ARG A 160 8.11 7.28 3.67
N LEU A 161 7.25 6.74 4.50
CA LEU A 161 5.92 7.27 4.74
C LEU A 161 5.76 7.53 6.24
N GLN A 162 5.46 8.79 6.58
CA GLN A 162 5.12 9.16 7.95
C GLN A 162 3.82 8.47 8.35
N LEU A 163 3.81 7.83 9.51
CA LEU A 163 2.64 7.29 10.18
C LEU A 163 2.00 8.32 11.11
N ASP A 164 0.89 7.99 11.74
CA ASP A 164 0.32 8.80 12.82
C ASP A 164 1.26 8.81 14.02
N SER A 165 1.89 7.66 14.35
CA SER A 165 3.10 7.60 15.14
C SER A 165 4.10 6.64 14.50
N GLY A 166 5.38 7.08 14.38
CA GLY A 166 6.44 6.32 13.75
C GLY A 166 6.59 6.54 12.25
N MET A 167 7.31 5.64 11.61
CA MET A 167 7.68 5.70 10.20
C MET A 167 7.52 4.34 9.54
N LEU A 168 7.03 4.33 8.31
CA LEU A 168 6.93 3.14 7.48
C LEU A 168 7.90 3.27 6.30
N LEU A 169 8.79 2.29 6.17
CA LEU A 169 9.80 2.23 5.13
C LEU A 169 9.51 1.08 4.20
N TYR A 170 9.49 1.35 2.90
CA TYR A 170 9.38 0.34 1.85
C TYR A 170 10.64 0.32 1.00
N TRP A 171 11.19 -0.87 0.76
CA TRP A 171 12.30 -1.10 -0.19
C TRP A 171 11.80 -2.01 -1.31
N ALA A 172 11.79 -1.52 -2.54
CA ALA A 172 11.38 -2.33 -3.69
C ALA A 172 12.35 -3.49 -3.89
N ILE A 173 11.79 -4.69 -4.10
CA ILE A 173 12.54 -5.93 -4.38
C ILE A 173 12.15 -6.51 -5.73
N ASP A 174 13.04 -7.33 -6.29
CA ASP A 174 12.82 -8.02 -7.55
C ASP A 174 12.31 -9.43 -7.26
N THR A 175 11.00 -9.59 -7.25
CA THR A 175 10.37 -10.90 -7.12
C THR A 175 8.95 -10.86 -7.69
N ASP A 176 8.51 -11.96 -8.25
CA ASP A 176 7.13 -12.18 -8.68
C ASP A 176 6.52 -13.46 -8.07
N ILE A 177 7.24 -14.09 -7.14
CA ILE A 177 6.88 -15.36 -6.49
C ILE A 177 5.50 -15.30 -5.81
N TYR A 178 5.04 -14.11 -5.39
CA TYR A 178 3.72 -13.90 -4.80
C TYR A 178 2.58 -14.31 -5.76
N ARG A 179 2.84 -14.35 -7.09
CA ARG A 179 1.86 -14.78 -8.11
C ARG A 179 1.58 -16.27 -8.05
N ASP A 180 2.44 -17.04 -7.41
CA ASP A 180 2.26 -18.48 -7.19
C ASP A 180 1.35 -18.78 -6.01
N SER A 181 1.09 -17.79 -5.15
CA SER A 181 0.15 -17.92 -4.04
C SER A 181 -1.26 -18.26 -4.53
N PRO A 182 -1.96 -19.18 -3.86
CA PRO A 182 -3.39 -19.40 -4.07
C PRO A 182 -4.21 -18.10 -3.98
N ASP A 183 -3.88 -17.20 -3.06
CA ASP A 183 -4.58 -15.94 -2.84
C ASP A 183 -4.53 -15.03 -4.08
N TRP A 184 -3.42 -15.05 -4.81
CA TRP A 184 -3.30 -14.32 -6.07
C TRP A 184 -4.20 -14.88 -7.16
N ARG A 185 -4.44 -16.21 -7.16
CA ARG A 185 -5.19 -16.93 -8.19
C ARG A 185 -6.70 -16.97 -7.93
N LEU A 186 -7.12 -17.02 -6.67
CA LEU A 186 -8.51 -17.29 -6.25
C LEU A 186 -9.35 -16.05 -5.97
N SER A 187 -8.80 -14.84 -6.01
CA SER A 187 -9.46 -13.58 -5.63
C SER A 187 -10.56 -13.09 -6.58
N ARG A 188 -10.88 -13.82 -7.66
CA ARG A 188 -11.73 -13.33 -8.75
C ARG A 188 -13.15 -12.95 -8.30
N GLN A 189 -13.74 -13.72 -7.39
CA GLN A 189 -15.08 -13.42 -6.87
C GLN A 189 -15.06 -12.12 -6.06
N LEU A 190 -14.13 -12.00 -5.10
CA LEU A 190 -13.96 -10.80 -4.27
C LEU A 190 -13.67 -9.55 -5.11
N SER A 191 -12.86 -9.69 -6.16
CA SER A 191 -12.61 -8.60 -7.11
C SER A 191 -13.91 -8.13 -7.79
N GLN A 192 -14.80 -9.04 -8.20
CA GLN A 192 -16.07 -8.69 -8.81
C GLN A 192 -17.02 -8.01 -7.82
N GLU A 193 -17.06 -8.49 -6.57
CA GLU A 193 -17.84 -7.88 -5.50
C GLU A 193 -17.37 -6.44 -5.23
N ALA A 194 -16.06 -6.23 -5.09
CA ALA A 194 -15.48 -4.90 -4.90
C ALA A 194 -15.80 -3.96 -6.08
N ILE A 195 -15.63 -4.43 -7.32
CA ILE A 195 -15.95 -3.67 -8.54
C ILE A 195 -17.43 -3.27 -8.55
N GLY A 196 -18.32 -4.20 -8.23
CA GLY A 196 -19.77 -3.95 -8.16
C GLY A 196 -20.12 -2.89 -7.11
N ALA A 197 -19.62 -3.03 -5.91
CA ALA A 197 -19.85 -2.09 -4.82
C ALA A 197 -19.37 -0.67 -5.16
N ILE A 198 -18.14 -0.55 -5.70
CA ILE A 198 -17.55 0.75 -6.08
C ILE A 198 -18.33 1.37 -7.25
N SER A 199 -18.71 0.58 -8.25
CA SER A 199 -19.47 1.06 -9.41
C SER A 199 -20.82 1.65 -8.96
N ASN A 200 -21.54 0.96 -8.07
CA ASN A 200 -22.80 1.42 -7.52
C ASN A 200 -22.63 2.73 -6.72
N ALA A 201 -21.62 2.81 -5.85
CA ALA A 201 -21.34 4.01 -5.09
C ALA A 201 -21.02 5.22 -5.97
N LEU A 202 -20.26 5.03 -7.05
CA LEU A 202 -19.93 6.09 -8.00
C LEU A 202 -21.16 6.53 -8.83
N ALA A 203 -22.05 5.60 -9.19
CA ALA A 203 -23.29 5.91 -9.88
C ALA A 203 -24.25 6.75 -9.01
N MET A 204 -24.41 6.37 -7.74
CA MET A 204 -25.25 7.13 -6.78
C MET A 204 -24.74 8.56 -6.56
N LYS A 205 -23.41 8.76 -6.43
CA LYS A 205 -22.82 10.10 -6.30
C LYS A 205 -23.08 10.98 -7.53
N LYS A 206 -23.12 10.39 -8.74
CA LYS A 206 -23.43 11.15 -9.96
C LYS A 206 -24.92 11.52 -10.08
N ALA A 207 -25.81 10.68 -9.54
CA ALA A 207 -27.25 10.96 -9.57
C ALA A 207 -27.65 12.09 -8.61
N ASN A 208 -26.83 12.32 -7.55
CA ASN A 208 -27.08 13.31 -6.51
C ASN A 208 -26.29 14.63 -6.71
N ALA A 209 -25.51 14.77 -7.78
CA ALA A 209 -24.71 15.96 -8.12
C ALA A 209 -25.31 16.75 -9.29
#